data_159f04d82992ad794c2aff6e87ea0a4e
#
_entry.id   159f04d82992ad794c2aff6e87ea0a4e
#
_cell.length_a   1.000
_cell.length_b   1.000
_cell.length_c   1.000
_cell.angle_alpha   90.00
_cell.angle_beta   90.00
_cell.angle_gamma   90.00
#
_symmetry.space_group_name_H-M   'P 1'
#
loop_
_entity.id
_entity.type
_entity.pdbx_description
1 polymer ?
#
loop_
_entity_poly.entity_id
_entity_poly.type
_entity_poly.pdbx_seq_one_letter_code
_entity_poly.pdbx_strand_id
1 'polypeptide(L)'
;MTTSNSPETKSRRTLLILVIALVVTAGLGLASSIYALRRARSASASSAANANVIRFAKNPEAAPAFLLHDINGKIVSTADWKGKVVILNFWATWCPPCREEIPEFVQLQAKYKDKLLIVGASEDEDGPPKVQQFVQRYGMNYPIVMATKELIDNYGGVPALPTSFLIDREGRIVQKHTGLYEYEVYDREVRALAGLPVNARIETFEDNGQIFLKNAANATELPDVDFSGLTADQKKEALHRLNAEGCTCGCKLTLAECRINDSSCPISKAAAAEVVKRVRAGQPEPDPPPATAAPQPGAQPQPAPKT
;
A
#
# COMPACT_ATOMS: atom_id res chain seq x y z
N MET A 1 24.65 52.61 -60.09
CA MET A 1 23.33 51.94 -59.94
C MET A 1 23.03 51.84 -58.46
N THR A 2 22.30 52.83 -57.95
CA THR A 2 21.95 52.92 -56.53
C THR A 2 20.55 52.32 -56.36
N THR A 3 20.47 51.15 -55.68
CA THR A 3 19.19 50.54 -55.35
C THR A 3 18.58 51.28 -54.13
N SER A 4 17.57 52.09 -54.43
CA SER A 4 16.73 52.76 -53.44
C SER A 4 15.91 51.74 -52.65
N ASN A 5 16.29 51.47 -51.41
CA ASN A 5 15.53 50.63 -50.48
C ASN A 5 14.49 51.52 -49.79
N SER A 6 13.24 51.51 -50.27
CA SER A 6 12.17 52.35 -49.74
C SER A 6 11.74 51.94 -48.33
N PRO A 7 11.45 52.85 -47.41
CA PRO A 7 11.09 52.53 -46.00
C PRO A 7 9.81 51.70 -45.86
N GLU A 8 8.92 51.67 -46.81
CA GLU A 8 7.69 50.90 -46.84
C GLU A 8 7.91 49.35 -46.87
N THR A 9 8.95 48.90 -47.60
CA THR A 9 9.24 47.52 -47.76
C THR A 9 9.81 46.91 -46.47
N LYS A 10 10.56 47.68 -45.65
CA LYS A 10 11.02 47.26 -44.31
C LYS A 10 9.89 47.09 -43.32
N SER A 11 8.93 48.05 -43.32
CA SER A 11 7.76 48.00 -42.41
C SER A 11 6.88 46.78 -42.68
N ARG A 12 6.59 46.45 -43.95
CA ARG A 12 5.79 45.25 -44.30
C ARG A 12 6.47 43.94 -43.96
N ARG A 13 7.79 43.82 -44.11
CA ARG A 13 8.56 42.64 -43.71
C ARG A 13 8.56 42.45 -42.19
N THR A 14 8.72 43.52 -41.42
CA THR A 14 8.68 43.44 -39.94
C THR A 14 7.30 43.05 -39.45
N LEU A 15 6.23 43.57 -40.01
CA LEU A 15 4.85 43.20 -39.69
C LEU A 15 4.57 41.72 -40.01
N LEU A 16 5.04 41.23 -41.16
CA LEU A 16 4.89 39.82 -41.53
C LEU A 16 5.60 38.88 -40.57
N ILE A 17 6.81 39.20 -40.14
CA ILE A 17 7.56 38.42 -39.17
C ILE A 17 6.85 38.38 -37.82
N LEU A 18 6.30 39.50 -37.35
CA LEU A 18 5.55 39.56 -36.10
C LEU A 18 4.27 38.72 -36.15
N VAL A 19 3.53 38.75 -37.27
CA VAL A 19 2.32 37.95 -37.45
C VAL A 19 2.68 36.43 -37.48
N ILE A 20 3.74 36.05 -38.19
CA ILE A 20 4.19 34.66 -38.23
C ILE A 20 4.60 34.21 -36.83
N ALA A 21 5.36 35.01 -36.08
CA ALA A 21 5.77 34.69 -34.71
C ALA A 21 4.55 34.49 -33.79
N LEU A 22 3.53 35.36 -33.94
CA LEU A 22 2.31 35.26 -33.13
C LEU A 22 1.48 34.03 -33.47
N VAL A 23 1.38 33.64 -34.74
CA VAL A 23 0.70 32.41 -35.18
C VAL A 23 1.44 31.17 -34.69
N VAL A 24 2.78 31.13 -34.74
CA VAL A 24 3.59 30.01 -34.26
C VAL A 24 3.46 29.87 -32.75
N THR A 25 3.55 30.96 -31.99
CA THR A 25 3.39 30.89 -30.53
C THR A 25 1.98 30.46 -30.11
N ALA A 26 0.95 30.95 -30.78
CA ALA A 26 -0.42 30.51 -30.56
C ALA A 26 -0.63 29.03 -30.91
N GLY A 27 -0.05 28.56 -32.02
CA GLY A 27 -0.08 27.15 -32.43
C GLY A 27 0.62 26.22 -31.44
N LEU A 28 1.80 26.58 -30.95
CA LEU A 28 2.53 25.85 -29.93
C LEU A 28 1.78 25.81 -28.60
N GLY A 29 1.16 26.93 -28.20
CA GLY A 29 0.31 26.98 -27.00
C GLY A 29 -0.91 26.08 -27.11
N LEU A 30 -1.57 26.06 -28.27
CA LEU A 30 -2.72 25.17 -28.51
C LEU A 30 -2.30 23.69 -28.52
N ALA A 31 -1.20 23.36 -29.18
CA ALA A 31 -0.66 21.99 -29.22
C ALA A 31 -0.27 21.48 -27.84
N SER A 32 0.38 22.31 -27.01
CA SER A 32 0.74 21.96 -25.66
C SER A 32 -0.49 21.72 -24.74
N SER A 33 -1.53 22.57 -24.91
CA SER A 33 -2.80 22.41 -24.19
C SER A 33 -3.54 21.12 -24.57
N ILE A 34 -3.59 20.82 -25.89
CA ILE A 34 -4.20 19.58 -26.38
C ILE A 34 -3.41 18.35 -25.88
N TYR A 35 -2.08 18.40 -25.86
CA TYR A 35 -1.23 17.35 -25.34
C TYR A 35 -1.46 17.13 -23.84
N ALA A 36 -1.51 18.19 -23.04
CA ALA A 36 -1.80 18.12 -21.61
C ALA A 36 -3.19 17.55 -21.33
N LEU A 37 -4.22 17.95 -22.08
CA LEU A 37 -5.58 17.41 -21.97
C LEU A 37 -5.65 15.92 -22.36
N ARG A 38 -4.94 15.50 -23.41
CA ARG A 38 -4.87 14.09 -23.80
C ARG A 38 -4.17 13.25 -22.75
N ARG A 39 -3.07 13.75 -22.17
CA ARG A 39 -2.33 13.08 -21.10
C ARG A 39 -3.17 12.96 -19.82
N ALA A 40 -3.90 14.01 -19.44
CA ALA A 40 -4.82 13.99 -18.30
C ALA A 40 -5.97 12.97 -18.51
N ARG A 41 -6.55 12.93 -19.73
CA ARG A 41 -7.61 11.97 -20.07
C ARG A 41 -7.11 10.52 -20.07
N SER A 42 -5.91 10.25 -20.59
CA SER A 42 -5.33 8.89 -20.56
C SER A 42 -4.97 8.46 -19.14
N ALA A 43 -4.48 9.35 -18.29
CA ALA A 43 -4.23 9.06 -16.87
C ALA A 43 -5.54 8.76 -16.11
N SER A 44 -6.59 9.55 -16.34
CA SER A 44 -7.92 9.31 -15.75
C SER A 44 -8.57 8.01 -16.24
N ALA A 45 -8.41 7.67 -17.52
CA ALA A 45 -8.95 6.43 -18.08
C ALA A 45 -8.23 5.19 -17.55
N SER A 46 -6.90 5.24 -17.35
CA SER A 46 -6.15 4.14 -16.75
C SER A 46 -6.46 3.96 -15.26
N SER A 47 -6.65 5.05 -14.52
CA SER A 47 -7.10 5.02 -13.13
C SER A 47 -8.51 4.43 -13.00
N ALA A 48 -9.45 4.85 -13.85
CA ALA A 48 -10.81 4.31 -13.86
C ALA A 48 -10.88 2.82 -14.29
N ALA A 49 -10.00 2.40 -15.21
CA ALA A 49 -9.91 0.99 -15.62
C ALA A 49 -9.38 0.10 -14.48
N ASN A 50 -8.42 0.58 -13.68
CA ASN A 50 -7.90 -0.14 -12.51
C ASN A 50 -8.88 -0.11 -11.33
N ALA A 51 -9.71 0.92 -11.20
CA ALA A 51 -10.71 1.02 -10.14
C ALA A 51 -11.80 -0.09 -10.21
N ASN A 52 -11.93 -0.77 -11.35
CA ASN A 52 -12.91 -1.85 -11.53
C ASN A 52 -12.31 -3.26 -11.50
N VAL A 53 -11.07 -3.41 -11.01
CA VAL A 53 -10.44 -4.72 -10.85
C VAL A 53 -10.34 -5.06 -9.38
N ILE A 54 -10.79 -6.27 -9.03
CA ILE A 54 -10.59 -6.89 -7.71
C ILE A 54 -9.57 -8.00 -7.90
N ARG A 55 -8.57 -8.09 -7.01
CA ARG A 55 -7.52 -9.10 -7.10
C ARG A 55 -7.52 -9.97 -5.86
N PHE A 56 -7.56 -11.27 -6.06
CA PHE A 56 -7.44 -12.26 -5.00
C PHE A 56 -6.29 -13.24 -5.27
N ALA A 57 -5.73 -13.81 -4.20
CA ALA A 57 -4.74 -14.86 -4.32
C ALA A 57 -5.30 -16.06 -5.08
N LYS A 58 -4.54 -16.60 -6.04
CA LYS A 58 -4.94 -17.73 -6.87
C LYS A 58 -4.95 -19.04 -6.06
N ASN A 59 -3.96 -19.20 -5.18
CA ASN A 59 -3.81 -20.37 -4.32
C ASN A 59 -3.79 -19.92 -2.84
N PRO A 60 -4.95 -19.47 -2.28
CA PRO A 60 -5.02 -18.92 -0.95
C PRO A 60 -4.74 -19.97 0.12
N GLU A 61 -3.91 -19.63 1.10
CA GLU A 61 -3.64 -20.48 2.26
C GLU A 61 -4.76 -20.38 3.30
N ALA A 62 -4.95 -21.44 4.08
CA ALA A 62 -5.87 -21.41 5.22
C ALA A 62 -5.42 -20.36 6.24
N ALA A 63 -6.37 -19.60 6.76
CA ALA A 63 -6.11 -18.66 7.85
C ALA A 63 -5.59 -19.41 9.07
N PRO A 64 -4.49 -18.95 9.69
CA PRO A 64 -3.99 -19.54 10.93
C PRO A 64 -5.07 -19.60 12.01
N ALA A 65 -5.23 -20.76 12.62
CA ALA A 65 -6.25 -20.96 13.64
C ALA A 65 -5.87 -20.23 14.94
N PHE A 66 -6.86 -19.62 15.58
CA PHE A 66 -6.75 -19.10 16.93
C PHE A 66 -8.05 -19.25 17.72
N LEU A 67 -7.95 -19.17 19.03
CA LEU A 67 -9.05 -19.08 19.96
C LEU A 67 -8.66 -18.07 21.03
N LEU A 68 -9.35 -16.93 21.07
CA LEU A 68 -9.10 -15.84 22.00
C LEU A 68 -10.41 -15.38 22.64
N HIS A 69 -10.31 -14.69 23.77
CA HIS A 69 -11.44 -13.97 24.33
C HIS A 69 -11.46 -12.55 23.78
N ASP A 70 -12.65 -12.07 23.39
CA ASP A 70 -12.83 -10.66 23.08
C ASP A 70 -12.74 -9.83 24.39
N ILE A 71 -12.71 -8.50 24.23
CA ILE A 71 -12.64 -7.56 25.35
C ILE A 71 -13.82 -7.66 26.31
N ASN A 72 -14.90 -8.38 25.96
CA ASN A 72 -16.09 -8.64 26.79
C ASN A 72 -16.10 -10.05 27.38
N GLY A 73 -15.04 -10.83 27.16
CA GLY A 73 -14.90 -12.20 27.63
C GLY A 73 -15.59 -13.28 26.79
N LYS A 74 -16.14 -12.92 25.61
CA LYS A 74 -16.71 -13.89 24.69
C LYS A 74 -15.62 -14.56 23.86
N ILE A 75 -15.74 -15.87 23.66
CA ILE A 75 -14.80 -16.62 22.81
C ILE A 75 -14.96 -16.19 21.35
N VAL A 76 -13.84 -15.91 20.70
CA VAL A 76 -13.69 -15.66 19.26
C VAL A 76 -12.77 -16.72 18.70
N SER A 77 -13.25 -17.51 17.77
CA SER A 77 -12.53 -18.63 17.19
C SER A 77 -12.63 -18.62 15.67
N THR A 78 -11.53 -18.94 15.00
CA THR A 78 -11.51 -19.17 13.55
C THR A 78 -12.46 -20.32 13.12
N ALA A 79 -12.78 -21.24 14.01
CA ALA A 79 -13.74 -22.32 13.74
C ALA A 79 -15.16 -21.79 13.40
N ASP A 80 -15.52 -20.59 13.92
CA ASP A 80 -16.82 -19.97 13.74
C ASP A 80 -16.92 -19.16 12.43
N TRP A 81 -15.84 -19.08 11.63
CA TRP A 81 -15.77 -18.25 10.44
C TRP A 81 -16.34 -18.90 9.19
N LYS A 82 -16.49 -20.22 9.21
CA LYS A 82 -16.92 -21.00 8.05
C LYS A 82 -18.26 -20.51 7.49
N GLY A 83 -18.28 -20.27 6.19
CA GLY A 83 -19.48 -19.78 5.49
C GLY A 83 -19.64 -18.26 5.48
N LYS A 84 -18.79 -17.51 6.21
CA LYS A 84 -18.78 -16.04 6.21
C LYS A 84 -17.50 -15.53 5.54
N VAL A 85 -17.59 -14.37 4.92
CA VAL A 85 -16.41 -13.55 4.61
C VAL A 85 -15.90 -12.98 5.93
N VAL A 86 -14.58 -12.99 6.15
CA VAL A 86 -14.02 -12.43 7.37
C VAL A 86 -13.01 -11.35 7.03
N ILE A 87 -13.02 -10.26 7.78
CA ILE A 87 -11.96 -9.26 7.81
C ILE A 87 -11.33 -9.32 9.19
N LEU A 88 -10.09 -9.82 9.27
CA LEU A 88 -9.26 -9.72 10.48
C LEU A 88 -8.40 -8.47 10.35
N ASN A 89 -8.72 -7.46 11.15
CA ASN A 89 -8.08 -6.15 11.12
C ASN A 89 -7.20 -5.95 12.35
N PHE A 90 -5.91 -5.72 12.14
CA PHE A 90 -4.96 -5.30 13.16
C PHE A 90 -4.93 -3.79 13.25
N TRP A 91 -5.13 -3.25 14.44
CA TRP A 91 -5.30 -1.83 14.69
C TRP A 91 -4.87 -1.43 16.10
N ALA A 92 -4.84 -0.12 16.40
CA ALA A 92 -4.64 0.37 17.77
C ALA A 92 -5.37 1.69 18.00
N THR A 93 -5.67 2.00 19.27
CA THR A 93 -6.37 3.24 19.64
C THR A 93 -5.54 4.50 19.34
N TRP A 94 -4.22 4.40 19.35
CA TRP A 94 -3.29 5.49 19.06
C TRP A 94 -2.95 5.65 17.56
N CYS A 95 -3.44 4.77 16.69
CA CYS A 95 -3.16 4.78 15.26
C CYS A 95 -4.13 5.72 14.51
N PRO A 96 -3.69 6.86 13.95
CA PRO A 96 -4.58 7.80 13.28
C PRO A 96 -5.32 7.22 12.08
N PRO A 97 -4.69 6.52 11.09
CA PRO A 97 -5.40 5.95 9.95
C PRO A 97 -6.38 4.85 10.37
N CYS A 98 -6.12 4.12 11.47
CA CYS A 98 -7.08 3.15 11.99
C CYS A 98 -8.39 3.81 12.45
N ARG A 99 -8.31 5.02 13.04
CA ARG A 99 -9.50 5.77 13.47
C ARG A 99 -10.34 6.24 12.30
N GLU A 100 -9.74 6.46 11.14
CA GLU A 100 -10.44 6.82 9.91
C GLU A 100 -11.17 5.61 9.31
N GLU A 101 -10.59 4.41 9.38
CA GLU A 101 -11.15 3.17 8.84
C GLU A 101 -12.32 2.61 9.70
N ILE A 102 -12.29 2.79 11.02
CA ILE A 102 -13.28 2.20 11.95
C ILE A 102 -14.74 2.53 11.61
N PRO A 103 -15.14 3.78 11.31
CA PRO A 103 -16.52 4.11 10.94
C PRO A 103 -16.99 3.33 9.69
N GLU A 104 -16.10 3.10 8.74
CA GLU A 104 -16.36 2.35 7.53
C GLU A 104 -16.59 0.87 7.83
N PHE A 105 -15.80 0.29 8.72
CA PHE A 105 -15.98 -1.09 9.18
C PHE A 105 -17.28 -1.27 9.99
N VAL A 106 -17.66 -0.31 10.81
CA VAL A 106 -18.95 -0.31 11.52
C VAL A 106 -20.10 -0.34 10.51
N GLN A 107 -20.03 0.48 9.47
CA GLN A 107 -21.01 0.50 8.39
C GLN A 107 -21.03 -0.82 7.61
N LEU A 108 -19.86 -1.36 7.27
CA LEU A 108 -19.72 -2.60 6.53
C LEU A 108 -20.29 -3.79 7.31
N GLN A 109 -19.95 -3.92 8.60
CA GLN A 109 -20.47 -4.96 9.47
C GLN A 109 -21.99 -4.89 9.62
N ALA A 110 -22.55 -3.69 9.77
CA ALA A 110 -24.00 -3.50 9.84
C ALA A 110 -24.70 -3.89 8.53
N LYS A 111 -24.11 -3.54 7.38
CA LYS A 111 -24.65 -3.83 6.04
C LYS A 111 -24.66 -5.32 5.71
N TYR A 112 -23.61 -6.06 6.10
CA TYR A 112 -23.40 -7.46 5.72
C TYR A 112 -23.41 -8.44 6.88
N LYS A 113 -24.04 -8.10 8.00
CA LYS A 113 -24.01 -8.81 9.28
C LYS A 113 -24.14 -10.34 9.20
N ASP A 114 -24.90 -10.87 8.24
CA ASP A 114 -25.12 -12.32 8.08
C ASP A 114 -24.06 -12.98 7.18
N LYS A 115 -23.33 -12.20 6.40
CA LYS A 115 -22.37 -12.66 5.39
C LYS A 115 -20.93 -12.27 5.70
N LEU A 116 -20.74 -11.24 6.53
CA LEU A 116 -19.45 -10.69 6.95
C LEU A 116 -19.29 -10.80 8.45
N LEU A 117 -18.10 -11.14 8.87
CA LEU A 117 -17.63 -11.00 10.25
C LEU A 117 -16.34 -10.17 10.21
N ILE A 118 -16.35 -9.02 10.86
CA ILE A 118 -15.13 -8.28 11.15
C ILE A 118 -14.65 -8.68 12.53
N VAL A 119 -13.34 -8.89 12.68
CA VAL A 119 -12.66 -9.13 13.96
C VAL A 119 -11.54 -8.12 14.06
N GLY A 120 -11.61 -7.24 15.05
CA GLY A 120 -10.53 -6.30 15.34
C GLY A 120 -9.52 -6.92 16.32
N ALA A 121 -8.25 -6.96 15.94
CA ALA A 121 -7.14 -7.37 16.80
C ALA A 121 -6.37 -6.11 17.24
N SER A 122 -6.57 -5.69 18.49
CA SER A 122 -5.95 -4.48 19.03
C SER A 122 -4.52 -4.74 19.48
N GLU A 123 -3.58 -3.92 19.01
CA GLU A 123 -2.17 -3.92 19.45
C GLU A 123 -1.89 -2.92 20.59
N ASP A 124 -2.93 -2.49 21.30
CA ASP A 124 -2.75 -1.62 22.48
C ASP A 124 -2.11 -2.39 23.64
N GLU A 125 -1.01 -1.86 24.17
CA GLU A 125 -0.31 -2.43 25.32
C GLU A 125 -1.00 -2.11 26.67
N ASP A 126 -1.83 -1.06 26.72
CA ASP A 126 -2.53 -0.62 27.93
C ASP A 126 -3.69 -1.57 28.36
N GLY A 127 -3.96 -2.59 27.59
CA GLY A 127 -4.91 -3.64 27.88
C GLY A 127 -6.39 -3.32 27.62
N PRO A 128 -7.29 -4.29 27.88
CA PRO A 128 -8.70 -4.23 27.50
C PRO A 128 -9.48 -3.01 28.00
N PRO A 129 -9.30 -2.47 29.20
CA PRO A 129 -10.13 -1.36 29.67
C PRO A 129 -10.05 -0.09 28.83
N LYS A 130 -8.85 0.25 28.32
CA LYS A 130 -8.66 1.41 27.43
C LYS A 130 -9.32 1.16 26.07
N VAL A 131 -9.15 -0.04 25.56
CA VAL A 131 -9.73 -0.46 24.28
C VAL A 131 -11.26 -0.47 24.38
N GLN A 132 -11.86 -0.95 25.48
CA GLN A 132 -13.31 -0.92 25.72
C GLN A 132 -13.90 0.51 25.67
N GLN A 133 -13.25 1.47 26.32
CA GLN A 133 -13.70 2.88 26.28
C GLN A 133 -13.66 3.43 24.86
N PHE A 134 -12.64 3.08 24.09
CA PHE A 134 -12.51 3.48 22.70
C PHE A 134 -13.61 2.84 21.83
N VAL A 135 -13.81 1.52 21.94
CA VAL A 135 -14.84 0.75 21.24
C VAL A 135 -16.23 1.35 21.45
N GLN A 136 -16.58 1.70 22.70
CA GLN A 136 -17.84 2.36 23.03
C GLN A 136 -17.97 3.74 22.39
N ARG A 137 -16.90 4.54 22.42
CA ARG A 137 -16.88 5.89 21.83
C ARG A 137 -17.08 5.88 20.32
N TYR A 138 -16.47 4.92 19.62
CA TYR A 138 -16.55 4.79 18.17
C TYR A 138 -17.71 3.92 17.69
N GLY A 139 -18.50 3.35 18.61
CA GLY A 139 -19.67 2.53 18.28
C GLY A 139 -19.29 1.26 17.51
N MET A 140 -18.11 0.66 17.78
CA MET A 140 -17.66 -0.55 17.09
C MET A 140 -18.62 -1.71 17.39
N ASN A 141 -19.14 -2.34 16.35
CA ASN A 141 -20.23 -3.32 16.40
C ASN A 141 -19.78 -4.75 16.03
N TYR A 142 -18.48 -5.01 16.16
CA TYR A 142 -17.85 -6.30 15.87
C TYR A 142 -16.91 -6.71 17.01
N PRO A 143 -16.57 -8.01 17.14
CA PRO A 143 -15.69 -8.50 18.21
C PRO A 143 -14.29 -7.89 18.12
N ILE A 144 -13.76 -7.53 19.29
CA ILE A 144 -12.39 -7.03 19.44
C ILE A 144 -11.63 -7.95 20.37
N VAL A 145 -10.51 -8.48 19.90
CA VAL A 145 -9.56 -9.25 20.68
C VAL A 145 -8.29 -8.42 20.92
N MET A 146 -7.54 -8.71 21.98
CA MET A 146 -6.19 -8.18 22.13
C MET A 146 -5.25 -9.02 21.25
N ALA A 147 -4.46 -8.36 20.42
CA ALA A 147 -3.48 -9.03 19.57
C ALA A 147 -2.36 -9.60 20.44
N THR A 148 -2.27 -10.93 20.49
CA THR A 148 -1.15 -11.61 21.14
C THR A 148 0.05 -11.68 20.18
N LYS A 149 1.26 -11.79 20.74
CA LYS A 149 2.46 -12.01 19.91
C LYS A 149 2.29 -13.23 19.00
N GLU A 150 1.71 -14.31 19.51
CA GLU A 150 1.44 -15.52 18.74
C GLU A 150 0.49 -15.26 17.56
N LEU A 151 -0.59 -14.48 17.78
CA LEU A 151 -1.50 -14.10 16.70
C LEU A 151 -0.77 -13.30 15.63
N ILE A 152 0.01 -12.30 16.02
CA ILE A 152 0.80 -11.46 15.10
C ILE A 152 1.79 -12.30 14.30
N ASP A 153 2.54 -13.17 14.97
CA ASP A 153 3.55 -14.04 14.32
C ASP A 153 2.90 -15.02 13.34
N ASN A 154 1.75 -15.62 13.71
CA ASN A 154 1.02 -16.57 12.88
C ASN A 154 0.50 -15.93 11.57
N TYR A 155 0.19 -14.63 11.60
CA TYR A 155 -0.22 -13.88 10.42
C TYR A 155 0.96 -13.19 9.70
N GLY A 156 2.19 -13.70 9.91
CA GLY A 156 3.40 -13.29 9.19
C GLY A 156 4.01 -11.98 9.67
N GLY A 157 3.63 -11.53 10.86
CA GLY A 157 3.97 -10.21 11.39
C GLY A 157 3.04 -9.11 10.86
N VAL A 158 2.90 -8.05 11.64
CA VAL A 158 2.09 -6.87 11.31
C VAL A 158 3.00 -5.64 11.38
N PRO A 159 3.72 -5.33 10.29
CA PRO A 159 4.75 -4.28 10.31
C PRO A 159 4.18 -2.86 10.34
N ALA A 160 2.91 -2.69 10.00
CA ALA A 160 2.23 -1.40 9.96
C ALA A 160 0.75 -1.53 10.30
N LEU A 161 0.16 -0.45 10.82
CA LEU A 161 -1.27 -0.36 11.14
C LEU A 161 -1.96 0.72 10.31
N PRO A 162 -3.21 0.47 9.88
CA PRO A 162 -3.94 -0.78 10.02
C PRO A 162 -3.43 -1.85 9.04
N THR A 163 -3.62 -3.12 9.37
CA THR A 163 -3.43 -4.24 8.43
C THR A 163 -4.66 -5.14 8.49
N SER A 164 -5.27 -5.39 7.34
CA SER A 164 -6.48 -6.20 7.20
C SER A 164 -6.23 -7.43 6.34
N PHE A 165 -6.58 -8.60 6.85
CA PHE A 165 -6.61 -9.83 6.08
C PHE A 165 -8.06 -10.14 5.68
N LEU A 166 -8.30 -10.31 4.38
CA LEU A 166 -9.58 -10.75 3.85
C LEU A 166 -9.57 -12.27 3.71
N ILE A 167 -10.56 -12.90 4.28
CA ILE A 167 -10.67 -14.35 4.38
C ILE A 167 -11.98 -14.76 3.72
N ASP A 168 -11.91 -15.75 2.84
CA ASP A 168 -13.07 -16.25 2.11
C ASP A 168 -13.96 -17.14 3.00
N ARG A 169 -15.08 -17.58 2.43
CA ARG A 169 -16.08 -18.39 3.13
C ARG A 169 -15.58 -19.80 3.48
N GLU A 170 -14.50 -20.23 2.90
CA GLU A 170 -13.80 -21.49 3.17
C GLU A 170 -12.74 -21.33 4.26
N GLY A 171 -12.50 -20.10 4.74
CA GLY A 171 -11.52 -19.78 5.78
C GLY A 171 -10.10 -19.60 5.25
N ARG A 172 -9.93 -19.21 3.99
CA ARG A 172 -8.62 -19.00 3.36
C ARG A 172 -8.36 -17.52 3.17
N ILE A 173 -7.13 -17.08 3.37
CA ILE A 173 -6.73 -15.69 3.19
C ILE A 173 -6.56 -15.42 1.69
N VAL A 174 -7.41 -14.56 1.15
CA VAL A 174 -7.44 -14.22 -0.28
C VAL A 174 -6.83 -12.87 -0.60
N GLN A 175 -6.70 -11.97 0.39
CA GLN A 175 -6.11 -10.66 0.23
C GLN A 175 -5.56 -10.13 1.56
N LYS A 176 -4.58 -9.22 1.48
CA LYS A 176 -4.04 -8.45 2.60
C LYS A 176 -3.98 -6.98 2.19
N HIS A 177 -4.49 -6.12 3.02
CA HIS A 177 -4.37 -4.67 2.89
C HIS A 177 -3.50 -4.13 4.02
N THR A 178 -2.49 -3.35 3.69
CA THR A 178 -1.63 -2.67 4.65
C THR A 178 -1.78 -1.17 4.48
N GLY A 179 -2.13 -0.46 5.55
CA GLY A 179 -2.51 0.95 5.51
C GLY A 179 -4.00 1.16 5.31
N LEU A 180 -4.40 2.43 5.23
CA LEU A 180 -5.79 2.85 5.06
C LEU A 180 -6.29 2.57 3.64
N TYR A 181 -7.42 1.91 3.53
CA TYR A 181 -8.14 1.67 2.28
C TYR A 181 -9.56 2.24 2.39
N GLU A 182 -10.11 2.71 1.27
CA GLU A 182 -11.45 3.29 1.21
C GLU A 182 -12.55 2.23 1.33
N TYR A 183 -13.69 2.63 1.88
CA TYR A 183 -14.91 1.80 2.04
C TYR A 183 -15.26 1.01 0.78
N GLU A 184 -15.20 1.64 -0.40
CA GLU A 184 -15.57 1.05 -1.68
C GLU A 184 -14.69 -0.15 -2.07
N VAL A 185 -13.44 -0.19 -1.61
CA VAL A 185 -12.54 -1.32 -1.85
C VAL A 185 -13.06 -2.52 -1.08
N TYR A 186 -13.24 -2.38 0.22
CA TYR A 186 -13.77 -3.45 1.07
C TYR A 186 -15.20 -3.87 0.67
N ASP A 187 -16.08 -2.91 0.33
CA ASP A 187 -17.46 -3.21 -0.08
C ASP A 187 -17.49 -4.12 -1.32
N ARG A 188 -16.68 -3.82 -2.32
CA ARG A 188 -16.59 -4.62 -3.55
C ARG A 188 -15.99 -6.00 -3.30
N GLU A 189 -14.95 -6.10 -2.50
CA GLU A 189 -14.30 -7.37 -2.17
C GLU A 189 -15.22 -8.27 -1.34
N VAL A 190 -15.87 -7.72 -0.32
CA VAL A 190 -16.89 -8.45 0.47
C VAL A 190 -18.03 -8.93 -0.41
N ARG A 191 -18.53 -8.11 -1.34
CA ARG A 191 -19.58 -8.53 -2.28
C ARG A 191 -19.12 -9.67 -3.16
N ALA A 192 -17.92 -9.58 -3.74
CA ALA A 192 -17.36 -10.62 -4.58
C ALA A 192 -17.23 -11.95 -3.82
N LEU A 193 -16.66 -11.92 -2.61
CA LEU A 193 -16.45 -13.12 -1.78
C LEU A 193 -17.76 -13.69 -1.22
N ALA A 194 -18.75 -12.82 -0.95
CA ALA A 194 -20.07 -13.24 -0.48
C ALA A 194 -21.00 -13.74 -1.62
N GLY A 195 -20.54 -13.75 -2.87
CA GLY A 195 -21.36 -14.13 -4.03
C GLY A 195 -22.48 -13.14 -4.34
N LEU A 196 -22.30 -11.87 -3.99
CA LEU A 196 -23.24 -10.79 -4.31
C LEU A 196 -22.87 -10.12 -5.64
N PRO A 197 -23.84 -9.51 -6.36
CA PRO A 197 -23.52 -8.78 -7.59
C PRO A 197 -22.49 -7.68 -7.35
N VAL A 198 -21.42 -7.67 -8.13
CA VAL A 198 -20.37 -6.65 -8.12
C VAL A 198 -20.03 -6.25 -9.54
N ASN A 199 -19.94 -4.96 -9.80
CA ASN A 199 -19.52 -4.45 -11.10
C ASN A 199 -17.99 -4.28 -11.11
N ALA A 200 -17.27 -5.43 -11.15
CA ALA A 200 -15.82 -5.45 -11.20
C ALA A 200 -15.33 -6.71 -11.93
N ARG A 201 -14.16 -6.62 -12.53
CA ARG A 201 -13.43 -7.77 -13.07
C ARG A 201 -12.61 -8.38 -11.95
N ILE A 202 -12.80 -9.68 -11.71
CA ILE A 202 -12.01 -10.42 -10.72
C ILE A 202 -10.78 -10.99 -11.44
N GLU A 203 -9.61 -10.64 -10.94
CA GLU A 203 -8.32 -11.18 -11.36
C GLU A 203 -7.72 -11.97 -10.20
N THR A 204 -6.86 -12.92 -10.53
CA THR A 204 -6.09 -13.64 -9.53
C THR A 204 -4.60 -13.33 -9.68
N PHE A 205 -3.88 -13.33 -8.56
CA PHE A 205 -2.42 -13.20 -8.53
C PHE A 205 -1.79 -14.39 -7.80
N GLU A 206 -0.57 -14.73 -8.20
CA GLU A 206 0.24 -15.69 -7.43
C GLU A 206 0.77 -14.99 -6.18
N ASP A 207 0.52 -15.58 -5.01
CA ASP A 207 1.09 -15.04 -3.77
C ASP A 207 2.58 -15.41 -3.66
N ASN A 208 3.42 -14.43 -3.91
CA ASN A 208 4.87 -14.52 -3.80
C ASN A 208 5.37 -13.92 -2.46
N GLY A 209 4.60 -14.12 -1.38
CA GLY A 209 4.87 -13.51 -0.08
C GLY A 209 4.17 -12.17 0.15
N GLN A 210 3.21 -11.80 -0.69
CA GLN A 210 2.42 -10.58 -0.52
C GLN A 210 1.48 -10.67 0.69
N ILE A 211 1.00 -11.87 0.99
CA ILE A 211 0.13 -12.13 2.15
C ILE A 211 0.98 -12.42 3.40
N PHE A 212 1.99 -13.27 3.27
CA PHE A 212 2.89 -13.60 4.37
C PHE A 212 4.34 -13.25 4.02
N LEU A 213 5.04 -12.58 4.93
CA LEU A 213 6.44 -12.15 4.76
C LEU A 213 7.43 -13.29 4.48
N LYS A 214 7.11 -14.50 4.93
CA LYS A 214 7.99 -15.69 4.85
C LYS A 214 8.50 -16.02 3.44
N ASN A 215 7.85 -15.50 2.38
CA ASN A 215 8.22 -15.78 1.00
C ASN A 215 8.85 -14.57 0.27
N ALA A 216 9.07 -13.45 0.95
CA ALA A 216 9.62 -12.24 0.32
C ALA A 216 10.98 -12.49 -0.33
N ALA A 217 11.84 -13.32 0.30
CA ALA A 217 13.15 -13.69 -0.25
C ALA A 217 13.07 -14.48 -1.56
N ASN A 218 11.95 -15.14 -1.83
CA ASN A 218 11.73 -15.95 -3.04
C ASN A 218 10.91 -15.21 -4.12
N ALA A 219 10.49 -13.98 -3.84
CA ALA A 219 9.73 -13.18 -4.80
C ALA A 219 10.59 -12.88 -6.03
N THR A 220 10.05 -13.15 -7.22
CA THR A 220 10.70 -12.84 -8.51
C THR A 220 10.17 -11.55 -9.13
N GLU A 221 9.08 -11.02 -8.60
CA GLU A 221 8.46 -9.73 -8.94
C GLU A 221 8.10 -9.01 -7.65
N LEU A 222 8.19 -7.68 -7.67
CA LEU A 222 7.82 -6.84 -6.53
C LEU A 222 6.83 -5.77 -6.99
N PRO A 223 5.80 -5.45 -6.19
CA PRO A 223 4.83 -4.42 -6.53
C PRO A 223 5.49 -3.09 -6.87
N ASP A 224 5.11 -2.49 -7.99
CA ASP A 224 5.61 -1.18 -8.48
C ASP A 224 7.15 -1.10 -8.66
N VAL A 225 7.84 -2.21 -8.83
CA VAL A 225 9.27 -2.25 -9.17
C VAL A 225 9.42 -2.68 -10.62
N ASP A 226 9.97 -1.80 -11.43
CA ASP A 226 10.17 -2.05 -12.86
C ASP A 226 11.51 -2.74 -13.14
N PHE A 227 11.47 -4.04 -13.37
CA PHE A 227 12.62 -4.86 -13.78
C PHE A 227 12.79 -4.93 -15.30
N SER A 228 11.98 -4.22 -16.10
CA SER A 228 12.07 -4.25 -17.56
C SER A 228 13.44 -3.77 -18.04
N GLY A 229 13.96 -4.41 -19.07
CA GLY A 229 15.29 -4.08 -19.63
C GLY A 229 16.49 -4.56 -18.80
N LEU A 230 16.28 -5.31 -17.71
CA LEU A 230 17.36 -6.04 -17.03
C LEU A 230 17.55 -7.41 -17.68
N THR A 231 18.80 -7.87 -17.71
CA THR A 231 19.09 -9.29 -17.99
C THR A 231 18.65 -10.17 -16.80
N ALA A 232 18.58 -11.50 -17.02
CA ALA A 232 18.22 -12.42 -15.94
C ALA A 232 19.17 -12.31 -14.72
N ASP A 233 20.47 -12.15 -14.97
CA ASP A 233 21.48 -11.99 -13.92
C ASP A 233 21.33 -10.64 -13.20
N GLN A 234 21.08 -9.57 -13.95
CA GLN A 234 20.81 -8.25 -13.36
C GLN A 234 19.54 -8.26 -12.52
N LYS A 235 18.48 -8.93 -12.96
CA LYS A 235 17.26 -9.06 -12.17
C LYS A 235 17.50 -9.83 -10.89
N LYS A 236 18.25 -10.93 -10.94
CA LYS A 236 18.65 -11.70 -9.76
C LYS A 236 19.44 -10.85 -8.78
N GLU A 237 20.39 -10.07 -9.27
CA GLU A 237 21.20 -9.14 -8.47
C GLU A 237 20.33 -8.04 -7.84
N ALA A 238 19.41 -7.45 -8.60
CA ALA A 238 18.49 -6.43 -8.07
C ALA A 238 17.62 -6.99 -6.93
N LEU A 239 17.05 -8.18 -7.12
CA LEU A 239 16.27 -8.85 -6.07
C LEU A 239 17.12 -9.19 -4.85
N HIS A 240 18.38 -9.61 -5.03
CA HIS A 240 19.32 -9.83 -3.93
C HIS A 240 19.52 -8.56 -3.11
N ARG A 241 19.87 -7.43 -3.75
CA ARG A 241 20.08 -6.13 -3.07
C ARG A 241 18.80 -5.63 -2.39
N LEU A 242 17.64 -5.76 -3.02
CA LEU A 242 16.37 -5.36 -2.44
C LEU A 242 16.00 -6.16 -1.18
N ASN A 243 16.48 -7.41 -1.07
CA ASN A 243 16.33 -8.23 0.13
C ASN A 243 17.43 -7.97 1.19
N ALA A 244 18.54 -7.36 0.81
CA ALA A 244 19.63 -6.99 1.74
C ALA A 244 19.47 -5.58 2.31
N GLU A 245 19.01 -4.61 1.49
CA GLU A 245 18.87 -3.21 1.92
C GLU A 245 17.60 -3.01 2.76
N GLY A 246 17.75 -2.39 3.95
CA GLY A 246 16.66 -2.04 4.85
C GLY A 246 15.86 -0.83 4.38
N CYS A 247 14.55 -0.84 4.55
CA CYS A 247 13.70 0.31 4.30
C CYS A 247 13.81 1.34 5.43
N THR A 248 14.04 2.61 5.08
CA THR A 248 14.20 3.71 6.05
C THR A 248 12.88 4.35 6.48
N CYS A 249 11.72 3.79 6.10
CA CYS A 249 10.41 4.30 6.50
C CYS A 249 10.06 4.07 7.98
N GLY A 250 10.89 3.30 8.69
CA GLY A 250 10.66 2.94 10.09
C GLY A 250 10.02 1.57 10.32
N CYS A 251 9.63 0.86 9.25
CA CYS A 251 8.99 -0.45 9.33
C CYS A 251 9.94 -1.60 9.72
N LYS A 252 11.25 -1.38 9.75
CA LYS A 252 12.31 -2.38 10.02
C LYS A 252 12.35 -3.56 9.05
N LEU A 253 11.72 -3.42 7.88
CA LEU A 253 11.69 -4.42 6.80
C LEU A 253 12.79 -4.13 5.79
N THR A 254 13.17 -5.14 5.00
CA THR A 254 13.97 -4.92 3.79
C THR A 254 13.14 -4.15 2.74
N LEU A 255 13.81 -3.64 1.71
CA LEU A 255 13.09 -2.97 0.61
C LEU A 255 12.12 -3.94 -0.09
N ALA A 256 12.54 -5.20 -0.33
CA ALA A 256 11.68 -6.22 -0.92
C ALA A 256 10.46 -6.51 -0.04
N GLU A 257 10.67 -6.75 1.25
CA GLU A 257 9.59 -6.98 2.20
C GLU A 257 8.65 -5.77 2.31
N CYS A 258 9.19 -4.56 2.34
CA CYS A 258 8.39 -3.35 2.39
C CYS A 258 7.56 -3.18 1.11
N ARG A 259 8.12 -3.46 -0.08
CA ARG A 259 7.36 -3.41 -1.35
C ARG A 259 6.22 -4.41 -1.39
N ILE A 260 6.41 -5.61 -0.81
CA ILE A 260 5.39 -6.65 -0.75
C ILE A 260 4.29 -6.29 0.27
N ASN A 261 4.68 -5.79 1.44
CA ASN A 261 3.75 -5.58 2.54
C ASN A 261 3.07 -4.21 2.53
N ASP A 262 3.75 -3.18 2.03
CA ASP A 262 3.22 -1.83 1.85
C ASP A 262 3.61 -1.30 0.48
N SER A 263 2.87 -1.70 -0.53
CA SER A 263 3.09 -1.24 -1.90
C SER A 263 2.84 0.27 -2.07
N SER A 264 2.17 0.91 -1.13
CA SER A 264 1.92 2.35 -1.13
C SER A 264 3.07 3.17 -0.55
N CYS A 265 4.00 2.55 0.18
CA CYS A 265 5.12 3.23 0.83
C CYS A 265 5.99 4.02 -0.18
N PRO A 266 5.99 5.36 -0.14
CA PRO A 266 6.72 6.16 -1.11
C PRO A 266 8.24 6.03 -0.94
N ILE A 267 8.70 5.75 0.28
CA ILE A 267 10.12 5.61 0.62
C ILE A 267 10.67 4.32 0.01
N SER A 268 10.04 3.18 0.23
CA SER A 268 10.49 1.92 -0.36
C SER A 268 10.36 1.91 -1.88
N LYS A 269 9.33 2.57 -2.44
CA LYS A 269 9.15 2.70 -3.88
C LYS A 269 10.31 3.47 -4.54
N ALA A 270 10.68 4.62 -3.97
CA ALA A 270 11.79 5.43 -4.47
C ALA A 270 13.13 4.69 -4.32
N ALA A 271 13.38 4.08 -3.16
CA ALA A 271 14.60 3.34 -2.88
C ALA A 271 14.75 2.11 -3.79
N ALA A 272 13.68 1.34 -4.00
CA ALA A 272 13.69 0.18 -4.88
C ALA A 272 14.00 0.56 -6.34
N ALA A 273 13.41 1.66 -6.83
CA ALA A 273 13.71 2.18 -8.16
C ALA A 273 15.19 2.58 -8.32
N GLU A 274 15.80 3.15 -7.28
CA GLU A 274 17.22 3.52 -7.31
C GLU A 274 18.14 2.27 -7.27
N VAL A 275 17.79 1.22 -6.52
CA VAL A 275 18.50 -0.07 -6.55
C VAL A 275 18.51 -0.65 -7.96
N VAL A 276 17.32 -0.73 -8.61
CA VAL A 276 17.20 -1.24 -9.98
C VAL A 276 18.01 -0.41 -10.97
N LYS A 277 18.00 0.91 -10.83
CA LYS A 277 18.79 1.82 -11.68
C LYS A 277 20.31 1.60 -11.52
N ARG A 278 20.80 1.43 -10.28
CA ARG A 278 22.22 1.13 -9.99
C ARG A 278 22.63 -0.21 -10.62
N VAL A 279 21.83 -1.24 -10.48
CA VAL A 279 22.10 -2.55 -11.10
C VAL A 279 22.09 -2.46 -12.62
N ARG A 280 21.14 -1.74 -13.21
CA ARG A 280 21.10 -1.50 -14.67
C ARG A 280 22.35 -0.81 -15.19
N ALA A 281 22.91 0.11 -14.39
CA ALA A 281 24.14 0.82 -14.70
C ALA A 281 25.43 0.01 -14.40
N GLY A 282 25.32 -1.23 -13.90
CA GLY A 282 26.46 -2.06 -13.53
C GLY A 282 27.24 -1.52 -12.31
N GLN A 283 26.61 -0.70 -11.48
CA GLN A 283 27.28 -0.12 -10.30
C GLN A 283 27.39 -1.17 -9.18
N PRO A 284 28.51 -1.22 -8.47
CA PRO A 284 28.68 -2.11 -7.33
C PRO A 284 27.68 -1.80 -6.22
N GLU A 285 27.47 -2.75 -5.34
CA GLU A 285 26.71 -2.53 -4.10
C GLU A 285 27.41 -1.46 -3.26
N PRO A 286 26.68 -0.45 -2.72
CA PRO A 286 27.30 0.50 -1.82
C PRO A 286 27.80 -0.21 -0.56
N ASP A 287 28.94 0.22 -0.05
CA ASP A 287 29.44 -0.29 1.23
C ASP A 287 28.33 -0.20 2.30
N PRO A 288 28.15 -1.24 3.13
CA PRO A 288 27.19 -1.18 4.21
C PRO A 288 27.50 0.04 5.09
N PRO A 289 26.50 0.81 5.54
CA PRO A 289 26.74 1.93 6.45
C PRO A 289 27.55 1.41 7.65
N PRO A 290 28.52 2.17 8.15
CA PRO A 290 29.31 1.76 9.30
C PRO A 290 28.35 1.36 10.41
N ALA A 291 28.50 0.16 10.95
CA ALA A 291 27.67 -0.38 11.99
C ALA A 291 27.58 0.66 13.11
N THR A 292 26.45 1.36 13.18
CA THR A 292 26.12 2.21 14.32
C THR A 292 26.18 1.30 15.52
N ALA A 293 27.18 1.53 16.39
CA ALA A 293 27.42 0.73 17.58
C ALA A 293 26.08 0.45 18.27
N ALA A 294 25.76 -0.82 18.45
CA ALA A 294 24.58 -1.24 19.19
C ALA A 294 24.59 -0.49 20.54
N PRO A 295 23.45 0.03 21.02
CA PRO A 295 23.37 0.66 22.33
C PRO A 295 23.92 -0.33 23.36
N GLN A 296 24.97 0.07 24.07
CA GLN A 296 25.53 -0.77 25.12
C GLN A 296 24.43 -1.00 26.19
N PRO A 297 24.16 -2.21 26.61
CA PRO A 297 23.22 -2.47 27.68
C PRO A 297 23.84 -1.92 28.97
N GLY A 298 23.32 -0.82 29.49
CA GLY A 298 23.75 -0.30 30.78
C GLY A 298 23.83 1.23 30.97
N ALA A 299 23.47 2.04 30.02
CA ALA A 299 23.40 3.50 30.28
C ALA A 299 22.08 3.85 31.00
N GLN A 300 22.13 4.04 32.29
CA GLN A 300 21.05 4.58 33.09
C GLN A 300 20.76 6.05 32.67
N PRO A 301 19.48 6.47 32.56
CA PRO A 301 19.13 7.86 32.29
C PRO A 301 19.63 8.77 33.44
N GLN A 302 20.43 9.77 33.12
CA GLN A 302 20.76 10.82 34.09
C GLN A 302 19.52 11.68 34.38
N PRO A 303 19.25 12.02 35.64
CA PRO A 303 18.14 12.89 36.00
C PRO A 303 18.39 14.32 35.47
N ALA A 304 17.31 14.93 34.93
CA ALA A 304 17.32 16.30 34.43
C ALA A 304 17.67 17.31 35.56
N PRO A 305 18.43 18.39 35.26
CA PRO A 305 18.72 19.40 36.23
C PRO A 305 17.47 20.17 36.67
N LYS A 306 17.27 20.29 37.99
CA LYS A 306 16.23 21.12 38.59
C LYS A 306 16.64 22.59 38.44
N THR A 307 15.85 23.37 37.73
CA THR A 307 15.77 24.82 37.85
C THR A 307 14.39 25.22 38.27
#